data_b85b53f1db0796a645b1456cdd861797
#
_entry.id   b85b53f1db0796a645b1456cdd861797
#
_cell.length_a   1.000
_cell.length_b   1.000
_cell.length_c   1.000
_cell.angle_alpha   90.00
_cell.angle_beta   90.00
_cell.angle_gamma   90.00
#
_symmetry.space_group_name_H-M   'P 1'
#
loop_
_entity.id
_entity.type
_entity.pdbx_description
1 polymer ?
#
loop_
_entity_poly.entity_id
_entity_poly.type
_entity_poly.pdbx_seq_one_letter_code
_entity_poly.pdbx_strand_id
1 'polypeptide(L)'
;MVQIQTHAVHNQTATMLEIGTNLLTQTAEQTRKLNVVEAQVMNQTSRIEIQLLENSLSTNKLEKELLLQVTEISKLQDKNSRLERKVQVLESRQQTELEDLREEKERLQEVVGQQSASIESLQRQLLTASANNSVLQRQQQQLTESVHTLLNLLSVSPGTVLLPREQKFRDCADAFKAGNNISGVYNLYIGNMTEPTKAFCDMQTSGGGWTVFQRRVNGSVDFLRTWKEYKQGFGDVGGEHWLGNEAVFQMTSQSQYSLRVELRDWEGNAPYSQYDKFQLGSEKQHYRLLLRGYSGTAGHQSSLTSHGTGFSTRDSDNDNCLCKCALMLTGGWWFDACGLSNLNGMYYTVGHNIRKLNGIKWHHFRGPSYSLRSTAMMIRPSDF
;
A
#
# COMPACT_ATOMS: atom_id res chain seq x y z
N MET A 1 -37.56 9.98 -69.73
CA MET A 1 -37.94 8.91 -68.75
C MET A 1 -36.70 8.18 -68.17
N VAL A 2 -35.67 7.88 -68.95
CA VAL A 2 -34.45 7.13 -68.47
C VAL A 2 -33.66 7.89 -67.40
N GLN A 3 -33.52 9.24 -67.49
CA GLN A 3 -32.74 10.03 -66.51
C GLN A 3 -33.44 10.15 -65.16
N ILE A 4 -34.75 10.09 -65.07
CA ILE A 4 -35.51 10.14 -63.80
C ILE A 4 -35.40 8.79 -63.08
N GLN A 5 -35.35 7.67 -63.78
CA GLN A 5 -35.15 6.33 -63.20
C GLN A 5 -33.74 6.13 -62.68
N THR A 6 -32.69 6.65 -63.35
CA THR A 6 -31.33 6.58 -62.89
C THR A 6 -31.10 7.41 -61.61
N HIS A 7 -31.73 8.58 -61.49
CA HIS A 7 -31.66 9.40 -60.26
C HIS A 7 -32.42 8.74 -59.09
N ALA A 8 -33.55 8.11 -59.33
CA ALA A 8 -34.29 7.38 -58.29
C ALA A 8 -33.53 6.14 -57.78
N VAL A 9 -32.90 5.39 -58.69
CA VAL A 9 -32.06 4.24 -58.34
C VAL A 9 -30.81 4.69 -57.60
N HIS A 10 -30.17 5.80 -57.98
CA HIS A 10 -29.00 6.35 -57.30
C HIS A 10 -29.38 6.83 -55.87
N ASN A 11 -30.50 7.49 -55.68
CA ASN A 11 -30.99 7.88 -54.34
C ASN A 11 -31.38 6.66 -53.48
N GLN A 12 -31.96 5.61 -54.08
CA GLN A 12 -32.26 4.38 -53.34
C GLN A 12 -30.99 3.63 -52.90
N THR A 13 -29.97 3.59 -53.75
CA THR A 13 -28.69 2.99 -53.40
C THR A 13 -27.94 3.81 -52.33
N ALA A 14 -28.01 5.15 -52.40
CA ALA A 14 -27.42 6.01 -51.35
C ALA A 14 -28.11 5.82 -49.98
N THR A 15 -29.46 5.79 -49.96
CA THR A 15 -30.24 5.51 -48.75
C THR A 15 -30.02 4.09 -48.22
N MET A 16 -29.89 3.09 -49.08
CA MET A 16 -29.53 1.73 -48.65
C MET A 16 -28.11 1.64 -48.07
N LEU A 17 -27.17 2.39 -48.63
CA LEU A 17 -25.79 2.46 -48.11
C LEU A 17 -25.75 3.14 -46.73
N GLU A 18 -26.52 4.22 -46.57
CA GLU A 18 -26.64 4.94 -45.28
C GLU A 18 -27.32 4.09 -44.21
N ILE A 19 -28.38 3.37 -44.56
CA ILE A 19 -29.03 2.40 -43.66
C ILE A 19 -28.07 1.26 -43.31
N GLY A 20 -27.33 0.76 -44.30
CA GLY A 20 -26.31 -0.29 -44.10
C GLY A 20 -25.17 0.14 -43.16
N THR A 21 -24.66 1.36 -43.30
CA THR A 21 -23.63 1.92 -42.44
C THR A 21 -24.14 2.16 -41.00
N ASN A 22 -25.38 2.67 -40.88
CA ASN A 22 -26.05 2.84 -39.58
C ASN A 22 -26.27 1.49 -38.86
N LEU A 23 -26.74 0.48 -39.58
CA LEU A 23 -26.92 -0.89 -39.06
C LEU A 23 -25.59 -1.51 -38.61
N LEU A 24 -24.54 -1.36 -39.43
CA LEU A 24 -23.20 -1.85 -39.07
C LEU A 24 -22.65 -1.15 -37.81
N THR A 25 -22.87 0.17 -37.73
CA THR A 25 -22.44 0.94 -36.55
C THR A 25 -23.21 0.53 -35.28
N GLN A 26 -24.54 0.37 -35.39
CA GLN A 26 -25.36 -0.13 -34.30
C GLN A 26 -24.98 -1.56 -33.87
N THR A 27 -24.73 -2.43 -34.85
CA THR A 27 -24.31 -3.83 -34.56
C THR A 27 -22.95 -3.86 -33.88
N ALA A 28 -21.99 -3.04 -34.33
CA ALA A 28 -20.67 -2.93 -33.67
C ALA A 28 -20.79 -2.39 -32.24
N GLU A 29 -21.67 -1.41 -32.02
CA GLU A 29 -21.91 -0.86 -30.68
C GLU A 29 -22.60 -1.87 -29.74
N GLN A 30 -23.60 -2.61 -30.28
CA GLN A 30 -24.24 -3.70 -29.54
C GLN A 30 -23.28 -4.84 -29.20
N THR A 31 -22.43 -5.22 -30.16
CA THR A 31 -21.41 -6.26 -29.93
C THR A 31 -20.42 -5.83 -28.83
N ARG A 32 -20.02 -4.54 -28.84
CA ARG A 32 -19.15 -3.99 -27.80
C ARG A 32 -19.82 -4.00 -26.41
N LYS A 33 -21.10 -3.65 -26.33
CA LYS A 33 -21.91 -3.71 -25.09
C LYS A 33 -22.07 -5.16 -24.62
N LEU A 34 -22.32 -6.09 -25.54
CA LEU A 34 -22.40 -7.54 -25.24
C LEU A 34 -21.09 -8.07 -24.67
N ASN A 35 -19.95 -7.76 -25.26
CA ASN A 35 -18.64 -8.21 -24.76
C ASN A 35 -18.33 -7.66 -23.34
N VAL A 36 -18.76 -6.42 -23.05
CA VAL A 36 -18.62 -5.85 -21.70
C VAL A 36 -19.52 -6.59 -20.70
N VAL A 37 -20.78 -6.86 -21.08
CA VAL A 37 -21.72 -7.61 -20.24
C VAL A 37 -21.24 -9.06 -20.04
N GLU A 38 -20.74 -9.71 -21.09
CA GLU A 38 -20.19 -11.06 -21.03
C GLU A 38 -19.00 -11.15 -20.07
N ALA A 39 -18.07 -10.17 -20.15
CA ALA A 39 -16.95 -10.09 -19.21
C ALA A 39 -17.42 -9.85 -17.77
N GLN A 40 -18.45 -9.02 -17.55
CA GLN A 40 -19.04 -8.79 -16.23
C GLN A 40 -19.75 -10.05 -15.70
N VAL A 41 -20.53 -10.73 -16.54
CA VAL A 41 -21.22 -11.98 -16.18
C VAL A 41 -20.21 -13.07 -15.83
N MET A 42 -19.17 -13.29 -16.66
CA MET A 42 -18.12 -14.24 -16.36
C MET A 42 -17.43 -13.97 -15.03
N ASN A 43 -17.12 -12.69 -14.77
CA ASN A 43 -16.49 -12.30 -13.51
C ASN A 43 -17.43 -12.53 -12.30
N GLN A 44 -18.72 -12.19 -12.44
CA GLN A 44 -19.73 -12.47 -11.42
C GLN A 44 -19.97 -13.96 -11.20
N THR A 45 -20.02 -14.74 -12.27
CA THR A 45 -20.20 -16.20 -12.20
C THR A 45 -19.03 -16.88 -11.49
N SER A 46 -17.80 -16.53 -11.86
CA SER A 46 -16.61 -17.04 -11.17
C SER A 46 -16.58 -16.68 -9.68
N ARG A 47 -17.05 -15.48 -9.33
CA ARG A 47 -17.17 -15.07 -7.92
C ARG A 47 -18.21 -15.89 -7.16
N ILE A 48 -19.37 -16.12 -7.77
CA ILE A 48 -20.44 -16.94 -7.18
C ILE A 48 -19.98 -18.40 -7.06
N GLU A 49 -19.28 -18.93 -8.05
CA GLU A 49 -18.71 -20.29 -7.99
C GLU A 49 -17.71 -20.45 -6.86
N ILE A 50 -16.81 -19.46 -6.68
CA ILE A 50 -15.85 -19.47 -5.56
C ILE A 50 -16.61 -19.40 -4.22
N GLN A 51 -17.58 -18.49 -4.07
CA GLN A 51 -18.39 -18.38 -2.87
C GLN A 51 -19.23 -19.65 -2.59
N LEU A 52 -19.79 -20.26 -3.62
CA LEU A 52 -20.53 -21.52 -3.50
C LEU A 52 -19.62 -22.68 -3.08
N LEU A 53 -18.41 -22.75 -3.64
CA LEU A 53 -17.42 -23.77 -3.27
C LEU A 53 -16.93 -23.55 -1.82
N GLU A 54 -16.65 -22.34 -1.43
CA GLU A 54 -16.26 -21.99 -0.06
C GLU A 54 -17.38 -22.30 0.94
N ASN A 55 -18.63 -21.93 0.63
CA ASN A 55 -19.79 -22.25 1.45
C ASN A 55 -20.05 -23.75 1.51
N SER A 56 -19.97 -24.48 0.39
CA SER A 56 -20.13 -25.94 0.35
C SER A 56 -19.05 -26.66 1.15
N LEU A 57 -17.79 -26.18 1.03
CA LEU A 57 -16.67 -26.72 1.81
C LEU A 57 -16.86 -26.44 3.32
N SER A 58 -17.34 -25.24 3.67
CA SER A 58 -17.65 -24.85 5.04
C SER A 58 -18.80 -25.68 5.62
N THR A 59 -19.87 -25.89 4.83
CA THR A 59 -21.04 -26.69 5.26
C THR A 59 -20.67 -28.15 5.48
N ASN A 60 -19.95 -28.77 4.55
CA ASN A 60 -19.46 -30.14 4.69
C ASN A 60 -18.50 -30.32 5.87
N LYS A 61 -17.71 -29.27 6.17
CA LYS A 61 -16.82 -29.29 7.34
C LYS A 61 -17.61 -29.18 8.65
N LEU A 62 -18.66 -28.34 8.66
CA LEU A 62 -19.58 -28.21 9.80
C LEU A 62 -20.37 -29.49 10.03
N GLU A 63 -20.87 -30.14 9.00
CA GLU A 63 -21.60 -31.42 9.15
C GLU A 63 -20.73 -32.53 9.73
N LYS A 64 -19.47 -32.66 9.25
CA LYS A 64 -18.52 -33.62 9.82
C LYS A 64 -18.17 -33.25 11.28
N GLU A 65 -18.02 -31.98 11.57
CA GLU A 65 -17.70 -31.51 12.92
C GLU A 65 -18.90 -31.77 13.87
N LEU A 66 -20.14 -31.57 13.39
CA LEU A 66 -21.37 -31.86 14.13
C LEU A 66 -21.50 -33.36 14.44
N LEU A 67 -21.23 -34.22 13.48
CA LEU A 67 -21.27 -35.67 13.66
C LEU A 67 -20.21 -36.15 14.67
N LEU A 68 -19.02 -35.54 14.62
CA LEU A 68 -17.98 -35.80 15.62
C LEU A 68 -18.39 -35.30 17.01
N GLN A 69 -19.03 -34.12 17.09
CA GLN A 69 -19.49 -33.55 18.36
C GLN A 69 -20.59 -34.42 19.00
N VAL A 70 -21.57 -34.93 18.23
CA VAL A 70 -22.61 -35.83 18.74
C VAL A 70 -22.03 -37.14 19.29
N THR A 71 -21.02 -37.69 18.64
CA THR A 71 -20.31 -38.89 19.13
C THR A 71 -19.42 -38.61 20.34
N GLU A 72 -18.88 -37.40 20.47
CA GLU A 72 -18.08 -37.02 21.62
C GLU A 72 -18.92 -36.62 22.85
N ILE A 73 -20.11 -36.05 22.66
CA ILE A 73 -21.03 -35.69 23.76
C ILE A 73 -21.39 -36.94 24.57
N SER A 74 -21.63 -38.11 23.91
CA SER A 74 -21.91 -39.36 24.62
C SER A 74 -20.70 -39.90 25.40
N LYS A 75 -19.45 -39.58 24.97
CA LYS A 75 -18.23 -39.96 25.69
C LYS A 75 -17.85 -38.94 26.80
N LEU A 76 -18.32 -37.68 26.68
CA LEU A 76 -18.02 -36.62 27.64
C LEU A 76 -18.86 -36.81 28.91
N GLN A 77 -20.07 -37.36 28.85
CA GLN A 77 -20.88 -37.64 30.05
C GLN A 77 -20.19 -38.66 30.98
N ASP A 78 -19.48 -39.66 30.44
CA ASP A 78 -18.70 -40.62 31.24
C ASP A 78 -17.37 -40.01 31.78
N LYS A 79 -16.87 -38.96 31.15
CA LYS A 79 -15.61 -38.30 31.58
C LYS A 79 -15.84 -37.21 32.64
N ASN A 80 -17.03 -36.67 32.73
CA ASN A 80 -17.35 -35.55 33.63
C ASN A 80 -17.09 -35.89 35.11
N SER A 81 -17.48 -37.05 35.56
CA SER A 81 -17.22 -37.50 36.91
C SER A 81 -15.75 -37.77 37.25
N ARG A 82 -14.89 -38.00 36.20
CA ARG A 82 -13.44 -38.10 36.40
C ARG A 82 -12.77 -36.73 36.38
N LEU A 83 -13.35 -35.75 35.68
CA LEU A 83 -12.85 -34.38 35.61
C LEU A 83 -13.07 -33.58 36.86
N GLU A 84 -14.21 -33.78 37.55
CA GLU A 84 -14.48 -33.09 38.82
C GLU A 84 -13.42 -33.32 39.88
N ARG A 85 -12.93 -34.56 40.00
CA ARG A 85 -11.83 -34.90 40.91
C ARG A 85 -10.47 -34.30 40.47
N LYS A 86 -10.26 -34.10 39.16
CA LYS A 86 -9.01 -33.48 38.64
C LYS A 86 -9.07 -31.96 38.75
N VAL A 87 -10.27 -31.36 38.65
CA VAL A 87 -10.44 -29.92 38.79
C VAL A 87 -10.04 -29.44 40.18
N GLN A 88 -10.40 -30.19 41.21
CA GLN A 88 -10.06 -29.81 42.58
C GLN A 88 -8.56 -29.81 42.87
N VAL A 89 -7.78 -30.70 42.20
CA VAL A 89 -6.31 -30.72 42.28
C VAL A 89 -5.69 -29.62 41.42
N LEU A 90 -6.31 -29.28 40.30
CA LEU A 90 -5.86 -28.20 39.42
C LEU A 90 -6.17 -26.81 40.02
N GLU A 91 -7.29 -26.65 40.72
CA GLU A 91 -7.63 -25.39 41.41
C GLU A 91 -6.60 -25.02 42.47
N SER A 92 -6.16 -26.00 43.29
CA SER A 92 -5.08 -25.73 44.25
C SER A 92 -3.74 -25.39 43.61
N ARG A 93 -3.47 -25.95 42.43
CA ARG A 93 -2.24 -25.67 41.68
C ARG A 93 -2.30 -24.31 40.96
N GLN A 94 -3.45 -23.98 40.41
CA GLN A 94 -3.67 -22.66 39.80
C GLN A 94 -3.58 -21.54 40.84
N GLN A 95 -3.99 -21.79 42.07
CA GLN A 95 -3.90 -20.80 43.13
C GLN A 95 -2.42 -20.45 43.46
N THR A 96 -1.56 -21.45 43.50
CA THR A 96 -0.12 -21.22 43.71
C THR A 96 0.54 -20.54 42.50
N GLU A 97 0.20 -20.95 41.27
CA GLU A 97 0.70 -20.32 40.05
C GLU A 97 0.20 -18.86 39.90
N LEU A 98 -1.00 -18.55 40.40
CA LEU A 98 -1.56 -17.18 40.42
C LEU A 98 -0.82 -16.27 41.43
N GLU A 99 -0.38 -16.81 42.55
CA GLU A 99 0.46 -16.08 43.51
C GLU A 99 1.84 -15.79 42.93
N ASP A 100 2.47 -16.79 42.31
CA ASP A 100 3.77 -16.61 41.63
C ASP A 100 3.71 -15.56 40.51
N LEU A 101 2.64 -15.61 39.67
CA LEU A 101 2.42 -14.62 38.59
C LEU A 101 2.14 -13.21 39.13
N ARG A 102 1.56 -13.10 40.31
CA ARG A 102 1.31 -11.83 40.98
C ARG A 102 2.62 -11.18 41.43
N GLU A 103 3.49 -11.97 42.03
CA GLU A 103 4.83 -11.52 42.40
C GLU A 103 5.66 -11.13 41.15
N GLU A 104 5.62 -11.91 40.11
CA GLU A 104 6.32 -11.59 38.86
C GLU A 104 5.78 -10.31 38.19
N LYS A 105 4.46 -10.11 38.24
CA LYS A 105 3.84 -8.86 37.76
C LYS A 105 4.31 -7.65 38.56
N GLU A 106 4.42 -7.75 39.88
CA GLU A 106 4.89 -6.65 40.71
C GLU A 106 6.36 -6.33 40.40
N ARG A 107 7.22 -7.35 40.23
CA ARG A 107 8.61 -7.16 39.76
C ARG A 107 8.71 -6.50 38.39
N LEU A 108 7.86 -6.94 37.44
CA LEU A 108 7.81 -6.34 36.11
C LEU A 108 7.31 -4.89 36.14
N GLN A 109 6.36 -4.56 36.99
CA GLN A 109 5.89 -3.18 37.19
C GLN A 109 6.99 -2.27 37.74
N GLU A 110 7.81 -2.79 38.64
CA GLU A 110 8.97 -2.05 39.16
C GLU A 110 10.03 -1.81 38.09
N VAL A 111 10.33 -2.82 37.26
CA VAL A 111 11.26 -2.69 36.12
C VAL A 111 10.72 -1.69 35.07
N VAL A 112 9.43 -1.73 34.75
CA VAL A 112 8.79 -0.77 33.85
C VAL A 112 8.85 0.64 34.41
N GLY A 113 8.65 0.81 35.73
CA GLY A 113 8.83 2.10 36.40
C GLY A 113 10.26 2.64 36.30
N GLN A 114 11.24 1.80 36.50
CA GLN A 114 12.67 2.16 36.36
C GLN A 114 13.02 2.51 34.90
N GLN A 115 12.51 1.75 33.94
CA GLN A 115 12.73 2.04 32.52
C GLN A 115 12.06 3.35 32.09
N SER A 116 10.84 3.63 32.58
CA SER A 116 10.15 4.89 32.32
C SER A 116 10.91 6.10 32.85
N ALA A 117 11.44 6.00 34.08
CA ALA A 117 12.28 7.05 34.64
C ALA A 117 13.60 7.24 33.84
N SER A 118 14.19 6.16 33.33
CA SER A 118 15.37 6.23 32.45
C SER A 118 15.05 6.89 31.12
N ILE A 119 13.90 6.58 30.52
CA ILE A 119 13.43 7.19 29.27
C ILE A 119 13.21 8.70 29.46
N GLU A 120 12.56 9.11 30.56
CA GLU A 120 12.38 10.55 30.86
C GLU A 120 13.72 11.27 31.07
N SER A 121 14.69 10.61 31.70
CA SER A 121 16.03 11.17 31.85
C SER A 121 16.74 11.35 30.51
N LEU A 122 16.68 10.32 29.64
CA LEU A 122 17.23 10.37 28.28
C LEU A 122 16.53 11.42 27.40
N GLN A 123 15.21 11.58 27.52
CA GLN A 123 14.49 12.63 26.81
C GLN A 123 14.93 14.02 27.22
N ARG A 124 15.14 14.26 28.52
CA ARG A 124 15.69 15.54 29.02
C ARG A 124 17.10 15.80 28.49
N GLN A 125 17.96 14.78 28.46
CA GLN A 125 19.30 14.90 27.89
C GLN A 125 19.26 15.19 26.38
N LEU A 126 18.34 14.54 25.65
CA LEU A 126 18.14 14.76 24.22
C LEU A 126 17.67 16.18 23.91
N LEU A 127 16.74 16.72 24.70
CA LEU A 127 16.28 18.11 24.57
C LEU A 127 17.43 19.10 24.82
N THR A 128 18.25 18.82 25.82
CA THR A 128 19.43 19.66 26.13
C THR A 128 20.47 19.59 25.01
N ALA A 129 20.75 18.39 24.49
CA ALA A 129 21.65 18.19 23.35
C ALA A 129 21.12 18.84 22.07
N SER A 130 19.82 18.79 21.83
CA SER A 130 19.17 19.44 20.69
C SER A 130 19.27 20.99 20.79
N ALA A 131 19.06 21.54 21.99
CA ALA A 131 19.23 22.98 22.24
C ALA A 131 20.69 23.40 21.99
N ASN A 132 21.66 22.63 22.49
CA ASN A 132 23.09 22.91 22.27
C ASN A 132 23.47 22.79 20.79
N ASN A 133 22.89 21.84 20.06
CA ASN A 133 23.12 21.68 18.63
C ASN A 133 22.57 22.87 17.82
N SER A 134 21.41 23.41 18.21
CA SER A 134 20.86 24.63 17.58
C SER A 134 21.73 25.87 17.82
N VAL A 135 22.37 25.97 18.97
CA VAL A 135 23.35 27.05 19.27
C VAL A 135 24.60 26.88 18.42
N LEU A 136 25.14 25.67 18.32
CA LEU A 136 26.29 25.35 17.47
C LEU A 136 26.03 25.61 16.00
N GLN A 137 24.85 25.30 15.50
CA GLN A 137 24.45 25.64 14.13
C GLN A 137 24.41 27.14 13.87
N ARG A 138 23.91 27.93 14.82
CA ARG A 138 23.94 29.41 14.71
C ARG A 138 25.37 29.94 14.70
N GLN A 139 26.25 29.40 15.55
CA GLN A 139 27.67 29.80 15.57
C GLN A 139 28.37 29.40 14.26
N GLN A 140 28.10 28.23 13.73
CA GLN A 140 28.63 27.79 12.44
C GLN A 140 28.15 28.72 11.30
N GLN A 141 26.87 29.09 11.30
CA GLN A 141 26.31 30.01 10.31
C GLN A 141 26.96 31.41 10.38
N GLN A 142 27.14 31.95 11.59
CA GLN A 142 27.85 33.21 11.81
C GLN A 142 29.32 33.19 11.37
N LEU A 143 29.99 32.05 11.63
CA LEU A 143 31.37 31.83 11.17
C LEU A 143 31.45 31.77 9.65
N THR A 144 30.52 31.09 9.00
CA THR A 144 30.41 31.02 7.54
C THR A 144 30.17 32.39 6.92
N GLU A 145 29.28 33.19 7.49
CA GLU A 145 29.03 34.57 7.05
C GLU A 145 30.26 35.45 7.24
N SER A 146 31.00 35.29 8.35
CA SER A 146 32.24 36.01 8.60
C SER A 146 33.34 35.65 7.63
N VAL A 147 33.50 34.36 7.32
CA VAL A 147 34.45 33.86 6.29
C VAL A 147 34.06 34.39 4.91
N HIS A 148 32.76 34.41 4.59
CA HIS A 148 32.26 34.95 3.30
C HIS A 148 32.54 36.44 3.18
N THR A 149 32.37 37.21 4.28
CA THR A 149 32.68 38.65 4.34
C THR A 149 34.19 38.90 4.17
N LEU A 150 35.02 38.10 4.82
CA LEU A 150 36.48 38.17 4.66
C LEU A 150 36.94 37.79 3.25
N LEU A 151 36.36 36.77 2.65
CA LEU A 151 36.63 36.41 1.24
C LEU A 151 36.20 37.47 0.26
N ASN A 152 35.05 38.14 0.52
CA ASN A 152 34.61 39.28 -0.29
C ASN A 152 35.50 40.51 -0.15
N LEU A 153 36.12 40.70 0.99
CA LEU A 153 37.11 41.77 1.21
C LEU A 153 38.47 41.49 0.58
N LEU A 154 38.83 40.23 0.43
CA LEU A 154 40.07 39.77 -0.21
C LEU A 154 39.97 39.58 -1.72
N SER A 155 38.76 39.45 -2.27
CA SER A 155 38.50 39.31 -3.71
C SER A 155 38.12 40.65 -4.38
N VAL A 156 39.10 41.51 -4.56
CA VAL A 156 39.01 42.59 -5.57
C VAL A 156 39.40 41.96 -6.94
N SER A 157 38.46 41.27 -7.57
CA SER A 157 38.39 41.03 -9.01
C SER A 157 37.03 40.47 -9.37
N PRO A 158 36.36 40.97 -10.45
CA PRO A 158 35.00 40.57 -10.77
C PRO A 158 35.02 39.22 -11.51
N GLY A 159 35.07 38.14 -10.76
CA GLY A 159 34.81 36.81 -11.25
C GLY A 159 33.42 36.37 -10.71
N THR A 160 32.52 36.09 -11.61
CA THR A 160 31.15 35.65 -11.34
C THR A 160 31.20 34.41 -10.46
N VAL A 161 31.02 34.57 -9.15
CA VAL A 161 30.77 33.41 -8.25
C VAL A 161 29.34 32.98 -8.50
N LEU A 162 29.20 31.91 -9.29
CA LEU A 162 27.97 31.15 -9.37
C LEU A 162 27.69 30.59 -7.99
N LEU A 163 26.74 31.21 -7.25
CA LEU A 163 26.12 30.57 -6.09
C LEU A 163 25.70 29.15 -6.50
N PRO A 164 25.91 28.12 -5.69
CA PRO A 164 25.41 26.79 -5.98
C PRO A 164 23.90 26.90 -6.21
N ARG A 165 23.46 26.76 -7.45
CA ARG A 165 22.05 26.73 -7.78
C ARG A 165 21.45 25.55 -7.02
N GLU A 166 20.55 25.80 -6.08
CA GLU A 166 19.84 24.76 -5.35
C GLU A 166 19.29 23.76 -6.39
N GLN A 167 19.86 22.55 -6.41
CA GLN A 167 19.45 21.53 -7.37
C GLN A 167 18.05 21.07 -6.99
N LYS A 168 17.07 21.43 -7.80
CA LYS A 168 15.68 21.01 -7.63
C LYS A 168 15.48 19.66 -8.34
N PHE A 169 15.19 18.62 -7.59
CA PHE A 169 14.92 17.29 -8.12
C PHE A 169 13.41 17.06 -8.23
N ARG A 170 12.94 16.57 -9.36
CA ARG A 170 11.53 16.21 -9.57
C ARG A 170 11.15 14.88 -8.92
N ASP A 171 12.11 13.95 -8.89
CA ASP A 171 12.00 12.61 -8.32
C ASP A 171 13.37 12.10 -7.87
N CYS A 172 13.40 10.91 -7.31
CA CYS A 172 14.64 10.29 -6.83
C CYS A 172 15.58 9.88 -7.98
N ALA A 173 15.07 9.66 -9.18
CA ALA A 173 15.90 9.37 -10.36
C ALA A 173 16.70 10.61 -10.79
N ASP A 174 16.09 11.79 -10.75
CA ASP A 174 16.79 13.06 -10.98
C ASP A 174 17.91 13.28 -9.94
N ALA A 175 17.61 13.00 -8.66
CA ALA A 175 18.61 13.11 -7.59
C ALA A 175 19.76 12.11 -7.80
N PHE A 176 19.47 10.88 -8.21
CA PHE A 176 20.47 9.86 -8.50
C PHE A 176 21.36 10.24 -9.69
N LYS A 177 20.76 10.72 -10.80
CA LYS A 177 21.49 11.21 -11.97
C LYS A 177 22.39 12.41 -11.65
N ALA A 178 22.06 13.19 -10.64
CA ALA A 178 22.88 14.29 -10.13
C ALA A 178 24.02 13.84 -9.19
N GLY A 179 24.22 12.53 -9.01
CA GLY A 179 25.31 11.95 -8.21
C GLY A 179 24.94 11.61 -6.76
N ASN A 180 23.68 11.77 -6.35
CA ASN A 180 23.24 11.39 -5.02
C ASN A 180 22.93 9.88 -4.98
N ASN A 181 23.83 9.09 -4.42
CA ASN A 181 23.78 7.62 -4.41
C ASN A 181 23.53 7.00 -3.03
N ILE A 182 23.18 7.81 -2.03
CA ILE A 182 22.90 7.36 -0.66
C ILE A 182 21.39 7.35 -0.44
N SER A 183 20.83 6.20 -0.06
CA SER A 183 19.41 6.09 0.30
C SER A 183 19.07 6.96 1.51
N GLY A 184 17.97 7.71 1.45
CA GLY A 184 17.57 8.63 2.50
C GLY A 184 16.41 9.53 2.10
N VAL A 185 16.12 10.52 2.93
CA VAL A 185 15.05 11.50 2.72
C VAL A 185 15.58 12.68 1.91
N TYR A 186 14.92 12.98 0.79
CA TYR A 186 15.23 14.07 -0.12
C TYR A 186 14.05 15.02 -0.26
N ASN A 187 14.33 16.27 -0.62
CA ASN A 187 13.32 17.27 -0.98
C ASN A 187 13.07 17.19 -2.49
N LEU A 188 11.86 16.79 -2.89
CA LEU A 188 11.45 16.66 -4.28
C LEU A 188 10.44 17.75 -4.66
N TYR A 189 10.62 18.39 -5.82
CA TYR A 189 9.70 19.36 -6.40
C TYR A 189 8.76 18.64 -7.38
N ILE A 190 7.66 18.09 -6.84
CA ILE A 190 6.74 17.22 -7.57
C ILE A 190 5.73 18.08 -8.35
N GLY A 191 5.67 17.89 -9.65
CA GLY A 191 4.70 18.55 -10.51
C GLY A 191 4.81 20.08 -10.45
N ASN A 192 3.66 20.75 -10.24
CA ASN A 192 3.55 22.20 -10.11
C ASN A 192 3.54 22.66 -8.64
N MET A 193 3.98 21.83 -7.71
CA MET A 193 4.00 22.18 -6.29
C MET A 193 5.05 23.27 -6.05
N THR A 194 4.65 24.32 -5.30
CA THR A 194 5.54 25.42 -4.96
C THR A 194 6.53 25.07 -3.86
N GLU A 195 6.10 24.18 -2.95
CA GLU A 195 6.89 23.70 -1.83
C GLU A 195 7.43 22.29 -2.11
N PRO A 196 8.67 21.99 -1.68
CA PRO A 196 9.23 20.66 -1.85
C PRO A 196 8.54 19.65 -0.93
N THR A 197 8.30 18.46 -1.48
CA THR A 197 7.79 17.31 -0.72
C THR A 197 8.95 16.44 -0.28
N LYS A 198 9.00 16.10 1.01
CA LYS A 198 9.96 15.11 1.51
C LYS A 198 9.55 13.71 1.05
N ALA A 199 10.47 12.99 0.42
CA ALA A 199 10.28 11.60 -0.01
C ALA A 199 11.51 10.76 0.32
N PHE A 200 11.31 9.47 0.61
CA PHE A 200 12.41 8.54 0.77
C PHE A 200 12.88 8.05 -0.62
N CYS A 201 14.17 8.24 -0.90
CA CYS A 201 14.81 7.74 -2.10
C CYS A 201 15.59 6.47 -1.79
N ASP A 202 15.23 5.37 -2.44
CA ASP A 202 16.04 4.16 -2.46
C ASP A 202 17.03 4.25 -3.62
N MET A 203 18.30 4.41 -3.28
CA MET A 203 19.40 4.59 -4.23
C MET A 203 20.19 3.29 -4.47
N GLN A 204 19.72 2.15 -3.94
CA GLN A 204 20.44 0.88 -3.99
C GLN A 204 19.68 -0.21 -4.75
N THR A 205 18.38 -0.35 -4.49
CA THR A 205 17.56 -1.43 -5.06
C THR A 205 17.53 -1.35 -6.58
N SER A 206 17.94 -2.42 -7.25
CA SER A 206 17.83 -2.58 -8.71
C SER A 206 18.33 -1.38 -9.52
N GLY A 207 19.52 -0.84 -9.18
CA GLY A 207 20.15 0.29 -9.86
C GLY A 207 19.79 1.67 -9.26
N GLY A 208 18.98 1.73 -8.22
CA GLY A 208 18.70 2.97 -7.48
C GLY A 208 17.69 3.92 -8.15
N GLY A 209 17.59 5.13 -7.63
CA GLY A 209 16.73 6.19 -8.17
C GLY A 209 15.23 5.98 -7.94
N TRP A 210 14.83 5.15 -6.98
CA TRP A 210 13.43 4.86 -6.67
C TRP A 210 12.84 5.83 -5.67
N THR A 211 11.70 6.40 -6.00
CA THR A 211 10.88 7.20 -5.05
C THR A 211 9.91 6.28 -4.33
N VAL A 212 10.11 6.09 -3.03
CA VAL A 212 9.27 5.24 -2.18
C VAL A 212 8.03 6.02 -1.76
N PHE A 213 6.84 5.51 -2.10
CA PHE A 213 5.58 6.16 -1.74
C PHE A 213 4.76 5.39 -0.71
N GLN A 214 5.08 4.11 -0.46
CA GLN A 214 4.50 3.30 0.62
C GLN A 214 5.60 2.50 1.30
N ARG A 215 5.58 2.46 2.62
CA ARG A 215 6.52 1.64 3.39
C ARG A 215 5.89 1.12 4.68
N ARG A 216 6.03 -0.19 4.91
CA ARG A 216 5.65 -0.86 6.15
C ARG A 216 6.88 -1.57 6.72
N VAL A 217 7.12 -1.42 8.03
CA VAL A 217 8.35 -1.94 8.69
C VAL A 217 8.07 -2.59 10.04
N ASN A 218 7.29 -1.94 10.91
CA ASN A 218 7.17 -2.31 12.32
C ASN A 218 5.79 -2.02 12.95
N GLY A 219 4.84 -1.49 12.19
CA GLY A 219 3.50 -1.18 12.67
C GLY A 219 3.40 0.09 13.53
N SER A 220 4.39 0.98 13.46
CA SER A 220 4.40 2.25 14.22
C SER A 220 3.37 3.25 13.72
N VAL A 221 2.88 3.10 12.49
CA VAL A 221 1.91 4.00 11.87
C VAL A 221 0.59 3.26 11.60
N ASP A 222 -0.52 3.86 12.03
CA ASP A 222 -1.85 3.38 11.67
C ASP A 222 -2.18 3.78 10.22
N PHE A 223 -2.56 2.79 9.40
CA PHE A 223 -2.97 2.97 8.00
C PHE A 223 -4.49 2.99 7.79
N LEU A 224 -5.30 2.89 8.85
CA LEU A 224 -6.76 3.08 8.76
C LEU A 224 -7.10 4.57 8.74
N ARG A 225 -6.75 5.25 7.66
CA ARG A 225 -6.82 6.69 7.48
C ARG A 225 -7.97 7.11 6.57
N THR A 226 -8.31 8.40 6.60
CA THR A 226 -9.33 9.04 5.77
C THR A 226 -8.82 9.31 4.35
N TRP A 227 -9.75 9.57 3.43
CA TRP A 227 -9.45 10.01 2.07
C TRP A 227 -8.51 11.20 2.02
N LYS A 228 -8.79 12.21 2.85
CA LYS A 228 -7.95 13.41 2.94
C LYS A 228 -6.52 13.08 3.35
N GLU A 229 -6.34 12.20 4.34
CA GLU A 229 -5.02 11.78 4.79
C GLU A 229 -4.29 10.96 3.71
N TYR A 230 -4.95 10.03 3.05
CA TYR A 230 -4.38 9.29 1.92
C TYR A 230 -4.05 10.18 0.72
N LYS A 231 -4.85 11.21 0.46
CA LYS A 231 -4.55 12.21 -0.57
C LYS A 231 -3.27 12.98 -0.26
N GLN A 232 -3.12 13.47 0.98
CA GLN A 232 -2.03 14.35 1.40
C GLN A 232 -0.75 13.61 1.78
N GLY A 233 -0.87 12.35 2.21
CA GLY A 233 0.21 11.57 2.80
C GLY A 233 0.23 11.64 4.33
N PHE A 234 0.84 10.63 4.95
CA PHE A 234 0.96 10.50 6.40
C PHE A 234 2.12 9.58 6.78
N GLY A 235 2.50 9.61 8.05
CA GLY A 235 3.55 8.79 8.63
C GLY A 235 4.92 9.49 8.65
N ASP A 236 5.96 8.71 8.93
CA ASP A 236 7.35 9.16 8.93
C ASP A 236 8.03 8.73 7.62
N VAL A 237 8.46 9.68 6.82
CA VAL A 237 9.11 9.42 5.52
C VAL A 237 10.38 8.57 5.66
N GLY A 238 11.09 8.68 6.78
CA GLY A 238 12.24 7.81 7.09
C GLY A 238 11.85 6.41 7.57
N GLY A 239 10.61 6.23 8.02
CA GLY A 239 10.03 4.99 8.56
C GLY A 239 8.83 4.47 7.77
N GLU A 240 7.71 4.19 8.46
CA GLU A 240 6.45 3.81 7.83
C GLU A 240 5.70 5.05 7.34
N HIS A 241 5.29 5.05 6.08
CA HIS A 241 4.59 6.19 5.49
C HIS A 241 3.77 5.84 4.24
N TRP A 242 2.86 6.74 3.92
CA TRP A 242 2.20 6.89 2.63
C TRP A 242 2.50 8.29 2.12
N LEU A 243 3.11 8.43 0.95
CA LEU A 243 3.58 9.73 0.41
C LEU A 243 2.43 10.65 0.02
N GLY A 244 1.29 10.09 -0.30
CA GLY A 244 0.10 10.80 -0.76
C GLY A 244 -0.28 10.47 -2.19
N ASN A 245 -1.57 10.16 -2.41
CA ASN A 245 -2.10 9.86 -3.74
C ASN A 245 -1.92 11.03 -4.71
N GLU A 246 -2.06 12.27 -4.22
CA GLU A 246 -1.88 13.46 -5.05
C GLU A 246 -0.44 13.61 -5.53
N ALA A 247 0.55 13.40 -4.66
CA ALA A 247 1.95 13.45 -5.04
C ALA A 247 2.28 12.39 -6.10
N VAL A 248 1.82 11.15 -5.91
CA VAL A 248 2.04 10.05 -6.87
C VAL A 248 1.32 10.32 -8.19
N PHE A 249 0.08 10.85 -8.16
CA PHE A 249 -0.63 11.27 -9.37
C PHE A 249 0.14 12.35 -10.13
N GLN A 250 0.59 13.41 -9.44
CA GLN A 250 1.36 14.50 -10.06
C GLN A 250 2.65 13.99 -10.72
N MET A 251 3.37 13.05 -10.12
CA MET A 251 4.55 12.43 -10.71
C MET A 251 4.19 11.63 -11.97
N THR A 252 3.22 10.72 -11.85
CA THR A 252 2.90 9.73 -12.90
C THR A 252 2.03 10.28 -14.03
N SER A 253 1.47 11.49 -13.88
CA SER A 253 0.72 12.17 -14.94
C SER A 253 1.61 12.89 -15.96
N GLN A 254 2.86 13.21 -15.60
CA GLN A 254 3.78 13.98 -16.44
C GLN A 254 4.68 13.10 -17.32
N SER A 255 5.00 11.90 -16.85
CA SER A 255 5.84 10.94 -17.57
C SER A 255 5.47 9.50 -17.23
N GLN A 256 5.99 8.55 -17.98
CA GLN A 256 5.75 7.13 -17.72
C GLN A 256 6.67 6.65 -16.60
N TYR A 257 6.08 6.00 -15.59
CA TYR A 257 6.78 5.41 -14.46
C TYR A 257 6.62 3.88 -14.45
N SER A 258 7.63 3.21 -13.95
CA SER A 258 7.59 1.80 -13.54
C SER A 258 7.30 1.74 -12.03
N LEU A 259 6.52 0.73 -11.60
CA LEU A 259 6.28 0.42 -10.20
C LEU A 259 7.09 -0.82 -9.79
N ARG A 260 7.73 -0.75 -8.64
CA ARG A 260 8.32 -1.91 -7.98
C ARG A 260 7.72 -2.06 -6.59
N VAL A 261 7.33 -3.28 -6.24
CA VAL A 261 6.78 -3.67 -4.93
C VAL A 261 7.73 -4.68 -4.31
N GLU A 262 8.41 -4.27 -3.26
CA GLU A 262 9.25 -5.14 -2.44
C GLU A 262 8.42 -5.73 -1.31
N LEU A 263 8.52 -7.03 -1.12
CA LEU A 263 7.83 -7.77 -0.08
C LEU A 263 8.84 -8.52 0.78
N ARG A 264 8.55 -8.65 2.08
CA ARG A 264 9.35 -9.50 2.96
C ARG A 264 8.44 -10.25 3.93
N ASP A 265 8.64 -11.55 4.00
CA ASP A 265 7.95 -12.40 4.99
C ASP A 265 8.74 -12.50 6.31
N TRP A 266 8.19 -13.24 7.27
CA TRP A 266 8.82 -13.46 8.57
C TRP A 266 9.92 -14.52 8.52
N GLU A 267 9.95 -15.35 7.49
CA GLU A 267 10.93 -16.39 7.22
C GLU A 267 12.19 -15.87 6.51
N GLY A 268 12.18 -14.57 6.10
CA GLY A 268 13.32 -13.91 5.47
C GLY A 268 13.31 -13.92 3.94
N ASN A 269 12.26 -14.49 3.29
CA ASN A 269 12.11 -14.41 1.84
C ASN A 269 11.76 -12.97 1.44
N ALA A 270 12.35 -12.49 0.34
CA ALA A 270 12.23 -11.12 -0.13
C ALA A 270 11.91 -11.08 -1.64
N PRO A 271 10.74 -11.55 -2.09
CA PRO A 271 10.34 -11.45 -3.48
C PRO A 271 9.87 -10.04 -3.82
N TYR A 272 9.78 -9.77 -5.11
CA TYR A 272 9.26 -8.51 -5.65
C TYR A 272 8.26 -8.73 -6.77
N SER A 273 7.40 -7.72 -6.98
CA SER A 273 6.57 -7.55 -8.17
C SER A 273 6.95 -6.26 -8.86
N GLN A 274 7.04 -6.27 -10.18
CA GLN A 274 7.38 -5.10 -10.98
C GLN A 274 6.39 -4.93 -12.13
N TYR A 275 6.13 -3.68 -12.48
CA TYR A 275 5.24 -3.28 -13.57
C TYR A 275 5.94 -2.21 -14.40
N ASP A 276 6.01 -2.42 -15.72
CA ASP A 276 6.70 -1.52 -16.65
C ASP A 276 5.99 -0.18 -16.79
N LYS A 277 4.65 -0.19 -16.61
CA LYS A 277 3.82 1.02 -16.65
C LYS A 277 2.94 1.10 -15.41
N PHE A 278 3.10 2.20 -14.72
CA PHE A 278 2.28 2.56 -13.55
C PHE A 278 1.82 3.99 -13.67
N GLN A 279 0.54 4.20 -13.43
CA GLN A 279 -0.07 5.52 -13.40
C GLN A 279 -1.26 5.54 -12.46
N LEU A 280 -1.43 6.64 -11.74
CA LEU A 280 -2.68 6.94 -11.03
C LEU A 280 -3.54 7.89 -11.86
N GLY A 281 -4.86 7.69 -11.82
CA GLY A 281 -5.82 8.67 -12.28
C GLY A 281 -5.90 9.87 -11.32
N SER A 282 -6.55 10.95 -11.75
CA SER A 282 -6.79 12.13 -10.91
C SER A 282 -7.74 11.81 -9.73
N GLU A 283 -7.85 12.74 -8.76
CA GLU A 283 -8.83 12.62 -7.66
C GLU A 283 -10.27 12.44 -8.19
N LYS A 284 -10.65 13.15 -9.25
CA LYS A 284 -11.96 12.98 -9.93
C LYS A 284 -12.18 11.57 -10.49
N GLN A 285 -11.12 10.84 -10.71
CA GLN A 285 -11.12 9.43 -11.14
C GLN A 285 -10.83 8.49 -9.97
N HIS A 286 -10.96 8.96 -8.72
CA HIS A 286 -10.72 8.22 -7.49
C HIS A 286 -9.32 7.60 -7.43
N TYR A 287 -8.29 8.30 -7.94
CA TYR A 287 -6.91 7.81 -8.01
C TYR A 287 -6.81 6.36 -8.52
N ARG A 288 -7.61 6.03 -9.54
CA ARG A 288 -7.67 4.67 -10.09
C ARG A 288 -6.31 4.19 -10.56
N LEU A 289 -6.04 2.92 -10.32
CA LEU A 289 -4.78 2.28 -10.62
C LEU A 289 -4.74 1.79 -12.08
N LEU A 290 -3.68 2.15 -12.81
CA LEU A 290 -3.41 1.68 -14.16
C LEU A 290 -2.05 0.99 -14.18
N LEU A 291 -2.01 -0.30 -14.52
CA LEU A 291 -0.81 -1.15 -14.53
C LEU A 291 -0.69 -1.92 -15.85
N ARG A 292 0.57 -2.10 -16.33
CA ARG A 292 0.91 -2.99 -17.45
C ARG A 292 2.31 -3.57 -17.26
N GLY A 293 2.55 -4.74 -17.90
CA GLY A 293 3.87 -5.35 -17.95
C GLY A 293 4.28 -5.93 -16.59
N TYR A 294 3.51 -6.90 -16.07
CA TYR A 294 3.84 -7.58 -14.81
C TYR A 294 5.06 -8.50 -14.99
N SER A 295 5.97 -8.44 -14.02
CA SER A 295 7.12 -9.33 -13.86
C SER A 295 7.50 -9.46 -12.38
N GLY A 296 8.44 -10.33 -12.04
CA GLY A 296 8.96 -10.46 -10.68
C GLY A 296 8.87 -11.87 -10.12
N THR A 297 9.13 -11.99 -8.81
CA THR A 297 9.24 -13.27 -8.09
C THR A 297 8.18 -13.47 -7.02
N ALA A 298 7.25 -12.50 -6.86
CA ALA A 298 6.21 -12.52 -5.84
C ALA A 298 4.93 -13.28 -6.28
N GLY A 299 5.07 -14.31 -7.09
CA GLY A 299 4.02 -15.17 -7.63
C GLY A 299 3.94 -15.12 -9.15
N HIS A 300 3.18 -16.05 -9.73
CA HIS A 300 3.04 -16.17 -11.19
C HIS A 300 2.13 -15.08 -11.80
N GLN A 301 1.33 -14.41 -10.99
CA GLN A 301 0.38 -13.38 -11.41
C GLN A 301 0.43 -12.19 -10.45
N SER A 302 -0.02 -11.03 -10.95
CA SER A 302 -0.19 -9.83 -10.14
C SER A 302 -1.23 -10.05 -9.04
N SER A 303 -0.91 -9.65 -7.80
CA SER A 303 -1.91 -9.50 -6.73
C SER A 303 -2.52 -8.10 -6.68
N LEU A 304 -2.01 -7.12 -7.44
CA LEU A 304 -2.67 -5.84 -7.67
C LEU A 304 -3.71 -5.98 -8.79
N THR A 305 -4.86 -5.35 -8.59
CA THR A 305 -5.96 -5.34 -9.57
C THR A 305 -5.60 -4.36 -10.70
N SER A 306 -5.53 -4.85 -11.94
CA SER A 306 -5.09 -4.07 -13.12
C SER A 306 -6.22 -3.37 -13.88
N HIS A 307 -7.47 -3.46 -13.42
CA HIS A 307 -8.67 -3.09 -14.18
C HIS A 307 -9.17 -1.65 -13.94
N GLY A 308 -8.32 -0.75 -13.49
CA GLY A 308 -8.71 0.66 -13.29
C GLY A 308 -9.60 0.87 -12.07
N THR A 309 -9.44 0.07 -11.04
CA THR A 309 -10.15 0.17 -9.77
C THR A 309 -9.79 1.47 -9.03
N GLY A 310 -10.80 2.15 -8.49
CA GLY A 310 -10.62 3.34 -7.68
C GLY A 310 -9.96 3.02 -6.33
N PHE A 311 -9.33 4.02 -5.74
CA PHE A 311 -8.81 3.93 -4.38
C PHE A 311 -9.97 4.08 -3.39
N SER A 312 -10.04 3.22 -2.38
CA SER A 312 -11.05 3.26 -1.32
C SER A 312 -10.42 3.48 0.03
N THR A 313 -11.08 4.26 0.87
CA THR A 313 -10.72 4.50 2.27
C THR A 313 -11.91 4.26 3.18
N ARG A 314 -11.70 4.29 4.50
CA ARG A 314 -12.78 4.07 5.49
C ARG A 314 -13.99 5.00 5.33
N ASP A 315 -13.77 6.21 4.79
CA ASP A 315 -14.77 7.28 4.62
C ASP A 315 -15.12 7.55 3.15
N SER A 316 -14.45 6.92 2.19
CA SER A 316 -14.73 7.06 0.75
C SER A 316 -14.64 5.69 0.09
N ASP A 317 -15.79 5.14 -0.25
CA ASP A 317 -15.96 3.83 -0.82
C ASP A 317 -16.07 3.93 -2.35
N ASN A 318 -15.11 3.35 -3.04
CA ASN A 318 -15.00 3.34 -4.50
C ASN A 318 -14.72 1.92 -5.02
N ASP A 319 -14.98 0.91 -4.17
CA ASP A 319 -14.80 -0.51 -4.52
C ASP A 319 -16.06 -1.11 -5.16
N ASN A 320 -15.95 -2.36 -5.61
CA ASN A 320 -17.06 -3.07 -6.26
C ASN A 320 -17.76 -4.07 -5.31
N CYS A 321 -17.58 -3.92 -3.98
CA CYS A 321 -18.16 -4.78 -2.97
C CYS A 321 -19.20 -4.04 -2.13
N LEU A 322 -20.34 -4.64 -1.88
CA LEU A 322 -21.32 -4.12 -0.91
C LEU A 322 -20.80 -4.14 0.54
N CYS A 323 -19.65 -4.81 0.77
CA CYS A 323 -19.08 -5.05 2.10
C CYS A 323 -18.12 -3.96 2.60
N LYS A 324 -17.83 -2.90 1.85
CA LYS A 324 -16.90 -1.79 2.17
C LYS A 324 -15.51 -2.31 2.58
N CYS A 325 -14.73 -2.72 1.59
CA CYS A 325 -13.45 -3.41 1.77
C CYS A 325 -12.46 -2.66 2.66
N ALA A 326 -12.37 -1.33 2.55
CA ALA A 326 -11.45 -0.52 3.33
C ALA A 326 -11.74 -0.57 4.84
N LEU A 327 -13.00 -0.70 5.25
CA LEU A 327 -13.39 -0.91 6.65
C LEU A 327 -13.11 -2.33 7.12
N MET A 328 -13.45 -3.33 6.30
CA MET A 328 -13.34 -4.73 6.65
C MET A 328 -11.88 -5.21 6.67
N LEU A 329 -11.06 -4.77 5.72
CA LEU A 329 -9.67 -5.17 5.57
C LEU A 329 -8.67 -4.18 6.20
N THR A 330 -9.16 -3.12 6.82
CA THR A 330 -8.37 -2.04 7.43
C THR A 330 -7.34 -1.42 6.48
N GLY A 331 -7.41 -0.10 6.30
CA GLY A 331 -6.50 0.65 5.43
C GLY A 331 -7.09 1.01 4.07
N GLY A 332 -6.52 2.04 3.45
CA GLY A 332 -6.88 2.47 2.10
C GLY A 332 -6.14 1.69 1.03
N TRP A 333 -6.84 1.25 -0.01
CA TRP A 333 -6.26 0.44 -1.08
C TRP A 333 -7.10 0.48 -2.36
N TRP A 334 -6.58 -0.04 -3.44
CA TRP A 334 -7.32 -0.28 -4.69
C TRP A 334 -8.10 -1.59 -4.60
N PHE A 335 -9.14 -1.59 -3.78
CA PHE A 335 -10.01 -2.74 -3.61
C PHE A 335 -10.98 -2.89 -4.79
N ASP A 336 -11.12 -4.10 -5.31
CA ASP A 336 -12.20 -4.48 -6.22
C ASP A 336 -13.37 -5.09 -5.41
N ALA A 337 -13.56 -6.39 -5.39
CA ALA A 337 -14.41 -7.06 -4.41
C ALA A 337 -13.52 -7.67 -3.33
N CYS A 338 -12.87 -6.80 -2.67
CA CYS A 338 -11.74 -6.80 -1.75
C CYS A 338 -10.39 -7.26 -2.33
N GLY A 339 -10.32 -8.06 -3.39
CA GLY A 339 -9.09 -8.32 -4.14
C GLY A 339 -8.06 -9.21 -3.44
N LEU A 340 -6.89 -9.33 -4.09
CA LEU A 340 -5.82 -10.27 -3.75
C LEU A 340 -4.67 -9.64 -2.96
N SER A 341 -4.68 -8.34 -2.70
CA SER A 341 -3.64 -7.64 -1.95
C SER A 341 -4.22 -6.54 -1.07
N ASN A 342 -3.51 -6.27 0.02
CA ASN A 342 -3.68 -5.09 0.85
C ASN A 342 -2.37 -4.85 1.62
N LEU A 343 -1.48 -3.99 1.11
CA LEU A 343 -0.22 -3.69 1.78
C LEU A 343 -0.37 -2.62 2.88
N ASN A 344 -1.54 -1.99 2.96
CA ASN A 344 -1.89 -1.01 3.99
C ASN A 344 -2.76 -1.61 5.12
N GLY A 345 -2.87 -2.93 5.19
CA GLY A 345 -3.60 -3.65 6.23
C GLY A 345 -2.97 -3.52 7.62
N MET A 346 -3.64 -4.12 8.60
CA MET A 346 -3.18 -4.19 9.98
C MET A 346 -1.80 -4.87 10.06
N TYR A 347 -0.88 -4.26 10.82
CA TYR A 347 0.42 -4.86 11.08
C TYR A 347 0.29 -5.94 12.17
N TYR A 348 0.70 -7.16 11.86
CA TYR A 348 0.80 -8.27 12.80
C TYR A 348 2.26 -8.68 12.95
N THR A 349 2.67 -9.01 14.16
CA THR A 349 4.05 -9.41 14.48
C THR A 349 4.36 -10.88 14.16
N VAL A 350 3.39 -11.59 13.57
CA VAL A 350 3.49 -12.98 13.11
C VAL A 350 2.90 -13.13 11.71
N GLY A 351 3.46 -14.04 10.92
CA GLY A 351 3.04 -14.26 9.53
C GLY A 351 1.64 -14.86 9.42
N HIS A 352 1.44 -16.05 9.96
CA HIS A 352 0.17 -16.75 9.89
C HIS A 352 -0.82 -16.26 10.95
N ASN A 353 -1.92 -15.65 10.49
CA ASN A 353 -3.00 -15.13 11.32
C ASN A 353 -4.29 -15.85 10.98
N ILE A 354 -4.49 -17.06 11.52
CA ILE A 354 -5.70 -17.85 11.34
C ILE A 354 -6.93 -17.01 11.75
N ARG A 355 -7.91 -16.87 10.85
CA ARG A 355 -9.15 -16.08 10.99
C ARG A 355 -9.00 -14.56 10.86
N LYS A 356 -7.82 -14.02 10.53
CA LYS A 356 -7.65 -12.58 10.28
C LYS A 356 -7.21 -12.35 8.84
N LEU A 357 -8.05 -11.73 8.04
CA LEU A 357 -7.80 -11.47 6.61
C LEU A 357 -7.37 -10.01 6.34
N ASN A 358 -7.32 -9.20 7.38
CA ASN A 358 -7.05 -7.76 7.31
C ASN A 358 -5.57 -7.37 7.51
N GLY A 359 -4.65 -8.33 7.46
CA GLY A 359 -3.22 -8.10 7.54
C GLY A 359 -2.61 -7.51 6.27
N ILE A 360 -1.28 -7.34 6.28
CA ILE A 360 -0.51 -6.91 5.11
C ILE A 360 -0.40 -8.08 4.14
N LYS A 361 -1.26 -8.11 3.14
CA LYS A 361 -1.51 -9.27 2.30
C LYS A 361 -0.99 -9.11 0.87
N TRP A 362 -0.34 -10.19 0.37
CA TRP A 362 -0.05 -10.40 -1.04
C TRP A 362 -0.33 -11.87 -1.41
N HIS A 363 -1.53 -12.12 -1.98
CA HIS A 363 -2.10 -13.47 -2.12
C HIS A 363 -1.20 -14.44 -2.90
N HIS A 364 -0.69 -14.01 -4.05
CA HIS A 364 0.12 -14.89 -4.91
C HIS A 364 1.50 -15.22 -4.35
N PHE A 365 1.91 -14.58 -3.25
CA PHE A 365 3.13 -14.93 -2.52
C PHE A 365 2.89 -15.86 -1.34
N ARG A 366 1.97 -15.49 -0.42
CA ARG A 366 1.79 -16.23 0.85
C ARG A 366 0.34 -16.62 1.16
N GLY A 367 -0.58 -16.41 0.20
CA GLY A 367 -1.99 -16.72 0.40
C GLY A 367 -2.76 -15.66 1.20
N PRO A 368 -4.04 -15.93 1.53
CA PRO A 368 -4.96 -14.92 2.06
C PRO A 368 -4.78 -14.61 3.54
N SER A 369 -4.25 -15.54 4.35
CA SER A 369 -4.18 -15.43 5.82
C SER A 369 -2.78 -15.13 6.36
N TYR A 370 -1.82 -14.81 5.49
CA TYR A 370 -0.47 -14.46 5.88
C TYR A 370 -0.30 -12.93 5.87
N SER A 371 0.22 -12.38 6.97
CA SER A 371 0.61 -10.97 7.07
C SER A 371 2.12 -10.81 6.92
N LEU A 372 2.52 -10.00 5.95
CA LEU A 372 3.93 -9.74 5.64
C LEU A 372 4.61 -8.93 6.75
N ARG A 373 5.92 -9.13 6.89
CA ARG A 373 6.78 -8.44 7.86
C ARG A 373 7.08 -7.00 7.42
N SER A 374 7.39 -6.80 6.15
CA SER A 374 7.66 -5.45 5.62
C SER A 374 7.33 -5.37 4.14
N THR A 375 7.02 -4.17 3.67
CA THR A 375 6.73 -3.87 2.27
C THR A 375 7.23 -2.48 1.91
N ALA A 376 7.57 -2.30 0.63
CA ALA A 376 7.79 -0.99 0.04
C ALA A 376 7.21 -0.95 -1.37
N MET A 377 6.47 0.11 -1.70
CA MET A 377 6.07 0.42 -3.07
C MET A 377 6.85 1.65 -3.54
N MET A 378 7.50 1.52 -4.67
CA MET A 378 8.37 2.57 -5.18
C MET A 378 8.24 2.72 -6.68
N ILE A 379 8.40 3.94 -7.15
CA ILE A 379 8.27 4.31 -8.57
C ILE A 379 9.55 4.96 -9.09
N ARG A 380 9.79 4.77 -10.39
CA ARG A 380 10.93 5.35 -11.11
C ARG A 380 10.52 5.60 -12.56
N PRO A 381 11.00 6.66 -13.24
CA PRO A 381 10.78 6.83 -14.66
C PRO A 381 11.18 5.58 -15.45
N SER A 382 10.35 5.21 -16.45
CA SER A 382 10.56 3.94 -17.19
C SER A 382 11.75 4.01 -18.15
N ASP A 383 12.27 5.20 -18.41
CA ASP A 383 13.41 5.50 -19.25
C ASP A 383 14.74 5.70 -18.47
N PHE A 384 14.73 5.35 -17.21
CA PHE A 384 15.89 5.49 -16.29
C PHE A 384 17.01 4.51 -16.59
#